data_0ee32c720975dc1e77c4d97afeef713e
#
_entry.id   0ee32c720975dc1e77c4d97afeef713e
#
_cell.length_a   1.000
_cell.length_b   1.000
_cell.length_c   1.000
_cell.angle_alpha   90.00
_cell.angle_beta   90.00
_cell.angle_gamma   90.00
#
_symmetry.space_group_name_H-M   'P 1'
#
loop_
_entity.id
_entity.type
_entity.pdbx_description
1 polymer ?
#
loop_
_entity_poly.entity_id
_entity_poly.type
_entity_poly.pdbx_seq_one_letter_code
_entity_poly.pdbx_strand_id
1 'polypeptide(L)'
;RQMCIRDSSDNGEPGFNIIKEVDIEGENFLINQGWIPRDLKGNSFDLKQSEYFGITKLKSSKNYFKPNNDLTKNYWFKLDDIDLKKHTGKTFSPFIIFIQNGEQTNSFPIPKKISSDLPNNHLKYSLTWFSIAISILLIYLYFRKKNY
;
A
#
# COMPACT_ATOMS: atom_id res chain seq x y z
N ARG A 1 -19.59 -6.47 1.58
CA ARG A 1 -19.44 -4.99 1.65
C ARG A 1 -18.11 -4.58 1.05
N GLN A 2 -18.06 -3.39 0.47
CA GLN A 2 -16.88 -2.82 -0.15
C GLN A 2 -16.32 -1.68 0.70
N MET A 3 -15.02 -1.71 0.96
CA MET A 3 -14.29 -0.69 1.71
C MET A 3 -13.30 0.02 0.78
N CYS A 4 -13.18 1.35 0.89
CA CYS A 4 -12.27 2.15 0.09
C CYS A 4 -11.08 2.60 0.94
N ILE A 5 -9.91 1.99 0.76
CA ILE A 5 -8.69 2.45 1.42
C ILE A 5 -8.16 3.68 0.70
N ARG A 6 -8.16 4.79 1.41
CA ARG A 6 -7.56 6.06 0.98
C ARG A 6 -6.03 5.98 1.09
N ASP A 7 -5.36 6.91 0.42
CA ASP A 7 -3.91 7.07 0.45
C ASP A 7 -3.15 6.06 -0.42
N SER A 8 -3.77 5.72 -1.53
CA SER A 8 -3.15 4.92 -2.58
C SER A 8 -2.95 5.79 -3.80
N SER A 9 -1.77 5.74 -4.38
CA SER A 9 -1.48 6.37 -5.67
C SER A 9 -1.01 5.32 -6.66
N ASP A 10 -1.43 5.48 -7.91
CA ASP A 10 -0.90 4.75 -9.05
C ASP A 10 -0.36 5.77 -10.05
N ASN A 11 0.90 5.60 -10.48
CA ASN A 11 1.60 6.53 -11.38
C ASN A 11 1.51 8.02 -10.96
N GLY A 12 1.41 8.30 -9.66
CA GLY A 12 1.27 9.66 -9.10
C GLY A 12 -0.17 10.16 -9.02
N GLU A 13 -1.15 9.46 -9.55
CA GLU A 13 -2.57 9.80 -9.44
C GLU A 13 -3.14 9.30 -8.12
N PRO A 14 -3.82 10.17 -7.36
CA PRO A 14 -4.44 9.76 -6.09
C PRO A 14 -5.74 8.99 -6.32
N GLY A 15 -5.92 7.90 -5.59
CA GLY A 15 -7.10 7.05 -5.69
C GLY A 15 -7.36 6.22 -4.45
N PHE A 16 -8.06 5.11 -4.63
CA PHE A 16 -8.44 4.19 -3.57
C PHE A 16 -8.10 2.75 -3.93
N ASN A 17 -7.69 1.96 -2.93
CA ASN A 17 -7.71 0.52 -3.06
C ASN A 17 -9.07 -0.01 -2.61
N ILE A 18 -9.63 -0.90 -3.40
CA ILE A 18 -10.90 -1.56 -3.12
C ILE A 18 -10.65 -2.84 -2.34
N ILE A 19 -11.23 -2.89 -1.14
CA ILE A 19 -11.19 -4.09 -0.29
C ILE A 19 -12.61 -4.66 -0.22
N LYS A 20 -12.73 -5.96 -0.46
CA LYS A 20 -13.97 -6.73 -0.25
C LYS A 20 -13.80 -7.80 0.81
N GLU A 21 -14.90 -8.07 1.51
CA GLU A 21 -15.03 -9.23 2.37
C GLU A 21 -15.44 -10.46 1.54
N VAL A 22 -14.80 -11.59 1.80
CA VAL A 22 -15.13 -12.88 1.21
C VAL A 22 -15.09 -13.94 2.29
N ASP A 23 -16.05 -14.84 2.27
CA ASP A 23 -16.05 -16.05 3.09
C ASP A 23 -15.39 -17.18 2.28
N ILE A 24 -14.41 -17.81 2.88
CA ILE A 24 -13.70 -18.96 2.33
C ILE A 24 -13.72 -20.05 3.40
N GLU A 25 -14.44 -21.12 3.16
CA GLU A 25 -14.56 -22.27 4.07
C GLU A 25 -14.98 -21.90 5.51
N GLY A 26 -15.83 -20.86 5.65
CA GLY A 26 -16.31 -20.39 6.95
C GLY A 26 -15.42 -19.38 7.66
N GLU A 27 -14.27 -19.01 7.06
CA GLU A 27 -13.43 -17.91 7.53
C GLU A 27 -13.64 -16.66 6.67
N ASN A 28 -13.75 -15.51 7.34
CA ASN A 28 -13.87 -14.23 6.63
C ASN A 28 -12.49 -13.66 6.30
N PHE A 29 -12.24 -13.42 5.02
CA PHE A 29 -11.04 -12.80 4.50
C PHE A 29 -11.32 -11.43 3.91
N LEU A 30 -10.29 -10.59 3.90
CA LEU A 30 -10.27 -9.33 3.15
C LEU A 30 -9.48 -9.52 1.87
N ILE A 31 -10.08 -9.16 0.73
CA ILE A 31 -9.43 -9.22 -0.58
C ILE A 31 -9.24 -7.81 -1.12
N ASN A 32 -8.01 -7.45 -1.43
CA ASN A 32 -7.68 -6.23 -2.16
C ASN A 32 -7.77 -6.51 -3.67
N GLN A 33 -8.78 -5.92 -4.31
CA GLN A 33 -9.02 -6.08 -5.75
C GLN A 33 -8.09 -5.19 -6.60
N GLY A 34 -7.56 -4.12 -6.02
CA GLY A 34 -6.70 -3.18 -6.72
C GLY A 34 -7.09 -1.72 -6.53
N TRP A 35 -6.51 -0.88 -7.35
CA TRP A 35 -6.64 0.57 -7.30
C TRP A 35 -7.72 1.10 -8.26
N ILE A 36 -8.41 2.14 -7.84
CA ILE A 36 -9.32 2.94 -8.66
C ILE A 36 -9.03 4.43 -8.51
N PRO A 37 -9.27 5.26 -9.53
CA PRO A 37 -9.23 6.71 -9.42
C PRO A 37 -10.39 7.24 -8.54
N ARG A 38 -10.28 8.50 -8.12
CA ARG A 38 -11.21 9.10 -7.15
C ARG A 38 -12.65 9.23 -7.65
N ASP A 39 -12.81 9.51 -8.91
CA ASP A 39 -14.09 9.69 -9.60
C ASP A 39 -14.95 8.40 -9.66
N LEU A 40 -14.31 7.25 -9.60
CA LEU A 40 -14.98 5.95 -9.57
C LEU A 40 -15.34 5.48 -8.15
N LYS A 41 -15.11 6.32 -7.13
CA LYS A 41 -15.52 5.99 -5.76
C LYS A 41 -17.05 5.88 -5.69
N GLY A 42 -17.54 4.79 -5.12
CA GLY A 42 -18.98 4.49 -4.99
C GLY A 42 -19.50 3.50 -6.02
N ASN A 43 -18.75 3.23 -7.08
CA ASN A 43 -19.10 2.16 -7.99
C ASN A 43 -18.86 0.80 -7.32
N SER A 44 -19.71 -0.19 -7.65
CA SER A 44 -19.51 -1.57 -7.20
C SER A 44 -18.63 -2.30 -8.21
N PHE A 45 -17.61 -2.96 -7.70
CA PHE A 45 -16.69 -3.77 -8.49
C PHE A 45 -16.80 -5.23 -8.05
N ASP A 46 -17.43 -6.06 -8.85
CA ASP A 46 -17.59 -7.48 -8.55
C ASP A 46 -16.47 -8.32 -9.14
N LEU A 47 -16.13 -9.39 -8.41
CA LEU A 47 -15.20 -10.39 -8.90
C LEU A 47 -15.87 -11.13 -10.08
N LYS A 48 -15.28 -11.00 -11.26
CA LYS A 48 -15.85 -11.54 -12.51
C LYS A 48 -15.32 -12.92 -12.90
N GLN A 49 -14.19 -13.31 -12.32
CA GLN A 49 -13.53 -14.58 -12.63
C GLN A 49 -13.86 -15.63 -11.58
N SER A 50 -13.85 -16.90 -11.97
CA SER A 50 -14.02 -18.05 -11.06
C SER A 50 -12.76 -18.37 -10.27
N GLU A 51 -11.59 -18.00 -10.78
CA GLU A 51 -10.29 -18.26 -10.18
C GLU A 51 -9.45 -16.99 -10.09
N TYR A 52 -8.86 -16.76 -8.92
CA TYR A 52 -7.97 -15.64 -8.66
C TYR A 52 -6.67 -16.13 -8.05
N PHE A 53 -5.55 -15.62 -8.56
CA PHE A 53 -4.26 -15.77 -7.91
C PHE A 53 -3.99 -14.54 -7.06
N GLY A 54 -3.58 -14.75 -5.83
CA GLY A 54 -3.33 -13.67 -4.88
C GLY A 54 -2.13 -13.93 -3.99
N ILE A 55 -1.57 -12.86 -3.46
CA ILE A 55 -0.52 -12.92 -2.44
C ILE A 55 -1.13 -12.52 -1.11
N THR A 56 -0.93 -13.34 -0.09
CA THR A 56 -1.35 -13.04 1.28
C THR A 56 -0.32 -12.17 1.98
N LYS A 57 -0.79 -11.15 2.70
CA LYS A 57 0.04 -10.34 3.61
C LYS A 57 -0.64 -10.22 4.95
N LEU A 58 0.15 -10.10 6.01
CA LEU A 58 -0.37 -9.79 7.33
C LEU A 58 -0.98 -8.39 7.33
N LYS A 59 -2.17 -8.23 7.91
CA LYS A 59 -2.80 -6.91 8.12
C LYS A 59 -1.90 -6.04 8.99
N SER A 60 -1.59 -4.84 8.55
CA SER A 60 -0.90 -3.86 9.38
C SER A 60 -1.93 -3.07 10.19
N SER A 61 -2.11 -3.44 11.44
CA SER A 61 -3.13 -2.84 12.31
C SER A 61 -2.65 -1.64 13.12
N LYS A 62 -1.37 -1.60 13.48
CA LYS A 62 -0.83 -0.56 14.37
C LYS A 62 0.15 0.36 13.64
N ASN A 63 -0.36 1.47 13.15
CA ASN A 63 0.49 2.58 12.72
C ASN A 63 -0.01 3.87 13.37
N TYR A 64 0.73 4.36 14.37
CA TYR A 64 0.40 5.58 15.13
C TYR A 64 0.37 6.85 14.27
N PHE A 65 1.00 6.83 13.11
CA PHE A 65 1.06 7.97 12.19
C PHE A 65 -0.10 8.03 11.20
N LYS A 66 -0.95 7.00 11.14
CA LYS A 66 -2.12 6.99 10.25
C LYS A 66 -3.32 7.62 10.95
N PRO A 67 -4.09 8.48 10.24
CA PRO A 67 -5.33 9.03 10.77
C PRO A 67 -6.35 7.93 11.10
N ASN A 68 -7.35 8.29 11.89
CA ASN A 68 -8.45 7.38 12.19
C ASN A 68 -9.35 7.18 10.96
N ASN A 69 -9.96 5.99 10.88
CA ASN A 69 -10.91 5.67 9.83
C ASN A 69 -12.18 6.53 9.95
N ASP A 70 -12.71 6.97 8.81
CA ASP A 70 -14.05 7.59 8.73
C ASP A 70 -15.04 6.56 8.18
N LEU A 71 -15.67 5.84 9.08
CA LEU A 71 -16.60 4.75 8.72
C LEU A 71 -17.88 5.28 8.05
N THR A 72 -18.27 6.54 8.32
CA THR A 72 -19.47 7.14 7.74
C THR A 72 -19.29 7.44 6.26
N LYS A 73 -18.11 7.92 5.88
CA LYS A 73 -17.74 8.21 4.48
C LYS A 73 -17.07 7.03 3.79
N ASN A 74 -16.94 5.89 4.47
CA ASN A 74 -16.22 4.71 3.99
C ASN A 74 -14.77 5.03 3.56
N TYR A 75 -14.06 5.83 4.37
CA TYR A 75 -12.65 6.12 4.20
C TYR A 75 -11.83 5.34 5.21
N TRP A 76 -11.01 4.44 4.71
CA TRP A 76 -10.15 3.59 5.50
C TRP A 76 -8.68 4.01 5.32
N PHE A 77 -7.98 4.14 6.44
CA PHE A 77 -6.53 4.41 6.47
C PHE A 77 -5.76 3.23 7.05
N LYS A 78 -6.44 2.42 7.84
CA LYS A 78 -5.90 1.22 8.49
C LYS A 78 -6.98 0.14 8.54
N LEU A 79 -6.57 -1.11 8.54
CA LEU A 79 -7.45 -2.28 8.66
C LEU A 79 -7.28 -2.88 10.05
N ASP A 80 -7.76 -2.17 11.09
CA ASP A 80 -7.76 -2.74 12.43
C ASP A 80 -9.06 -3.53 12.71
N ASP A 81 -8.92 -4.53 13.56
CA ASP A 81 -10.01 -5.48 13.83
C ASP A 81 -11.18 -4.84 14.58
N ILE A 82 -10.94 -3.79 15.35
CA ILE A 82 -11.97 -3.06 16.10
C ILE A 82 -12.92 -2.35 15.14
N ASP A 83 -12.36 -1.55 14.22
CA ASP A 83 -13.15 -0.82 13.23
C ASP A 83 -13.81 -1.76 12.23
N LEU A 84 -13.13 -2.84 11.82
CA LEU A 84 -13.68 -3.89 10.96
C LEU A 84 -14.90 -4.53 11.61
N LYS A 85 -14.79 -4.96 12.86
CA LYS A 85 -15.91 -5.56 13.62
C LYS A 85 -17.06 -4.58 13.81
N LYS A 86 -16.75 -3.31 14.10
CA LYS A 86 -17.76 -2.25 14.24
C LYS A 86 -18.53 -1.99 12.95
N HIS A 87 -17.84 -2.03 11.80
CA HIS A 87 -18.44 -1.75 10.50
C HIS A 87 -19.20 -2.94 9.90
N THR A 88 -18.67 -4.15 10.05
CA THR A 88 -19.21 -5.35 9.39
C THR A 88 -19.95 -6.31 10.33
N GLY A 89 -19.69 -6.22 11.64
CA GLY A 89 -20.17 -7.19 12.64
C GLY A 89 -19.39 -8.51 12.65
N LYS A 90 -18.35 -8.65 11.83
CA LYS A 90 -17.59 -9.89 11.63
C LYS A 90 -16.16 -9.77 12.13
N THR A 91 -15.55 -10.92 12.40
CA THR A 91 -14.11 -11.05 12.61
C THR A 91 -13.45 -11.57 11.34
N PHE A 92 -12.25 -11.09 11.04
CA PHE A 92 -11.52 -11.42 9.82
C PHE A 92 -10.19 -12.08 10.14
N SER A 93 -9.75 -12.95 9.26
CA SER A 93 -8.40 -13.51 9.26
C SER A 93 -7.33 -12.40 9.40
N PRO A 94 -6.20 -12.65 10.10
CA PRO A 94 -5.10 -11.68 10.21
C PRO A 94 -4.44 -11.36 8.87
N PHE A 95 -4.77 -12.10 7.83
CA PHE A 95 -4.22 -11.91 6.49
C PHE A 95 -5.18 -11.15 5.59
N ILE A 96 -4.60 -10.39 4.66
CA ILE A 96 -5.29 -9.78 3.53
C ILE A 96 -4.74 -10.37 2.23
N ILE A 97 -5.60 -10.69 1.30
CA ILE A 97 -5.26 -11.26 0.00
C ILE A 97 -5.20 -10.14 -1.04
N PHE A 98 -4.08 -10.01 -1.74
CA PHE A 98 -3.92 -9.08 -2.86
C PHE A 98 -4.03 -9.84 -4.17
N ILE A 99 -5.02 -9.53 -4.97
CA ILE A 99 -5.18 -10.14 -6.30
C ILE A 99 -4.02 -9.70 -7.18
N GLN A 100 -3.40 -10.66 -7.86
CA GLN A 100 -2.25 -10.45 -8.77
C GLN A 100 -2.61 -10.65 -10.24
N ASN A 101 -3.59 -11.51 -10.53
CA ASN A 101 -4.11 -11.73 -11.87
C ASN A 101 -5.41 -10.94 -12.03
N GLY A 102 -5.33 -9.79 -12.65
CA GLY A 102 -6.47 -9.19 -13.33
C GLY A 102 -6.14 -9.22 -14.82
N GLU A 103 -7.11 -9.48 -15.67
CA GLU A 103 -6.94 -9.18 -17.09
C GLU A 103 -6.46 -7.74 -17.20
N GLN A 104 -5.33 -7.52 -17.89
CA GLN A 104 -4.80 -6.18 -18.19
C GLN A 104 -5.65 -5.50 -19.28
N THR A 105 -6.94 -5.63 -19.17
CA THR A 105 -7.86 -4.77 -19.89
C THR A 105 -7.96 -3.46 -19.12
N ASN A 106 -8.08 -2.34 -19.80
CA ASN A 106 -8.23 -0.98 -19.25
C ASN A 106 -9.46 -0.84 -18.31
N SER A 107 -9.78 -1.86 -17.56
CA SER A 107 -10.90 -1.94 -16.63
C SER A 107 -10.40 -1.85 -15.18
N PHE A 108 -11.05 -1.00 -14.41
CA PHE A 108 -10.83 -0.90 -12.97
C PHE A 108 -11.55 -2.04 -12.22
N PRO A 109 -11.02 -2.46 -11.05
CA PRO A 109 -9.82 -2.01 -10.34
C PRO A 109 -8.53 -2.53 -10.96
N ILE A 110 -7.44 -1.74 -10.93
CA ILE A 110 -6.12 -2.15 -11.39
C ILE A 110 -5.43 -2.93 -10.26
N PRO A 111 -5.12 -4.23 -10.43
CA PRO A 111 -4.42 -5.01 -9.42
C PRO A 111 -3.04 -4.43 -9.13
N LYS A 112 -2.73 -4.22 -7.86
CA LYS A 112 -1.40 -3.75 -7.47
C LYS A 112 -0.41 -4.90 -7.53
N LYS A 113 0.49 -4.89 -8.51
CA LYS A 113 1.60 -5.85 -8.56
C LYS A 113 2.46 -5.69 -7.31
N ILE A 114 2.45 -6.73 -6.48
CA ILE A 114 3.35 -6.81 -5.35
C ILE A 114 4.63 -7.46 -5.88
N SER A 115 5.60 -6.63 -6.24
CA SER A 115 6.95 -7.07 -6.55
C SER A 115 7.75 -7.17 -5.26
N SER A 116 8.49 -8.25 -5.12
CA SER A 116 9.51 -8.39 -4.07
C SER A 116 10.81 -7.64 -4.43
N ASP A 117 10.88 -7.03 -5.60
CA ASP A 117 12.02 -6.23 -6.02
C ASP A 117 12.09 -4.94 -5.21
N LEU A 118 12.82 -5.01 -4.13
CA LEU A 118 13.24 -3.82 -3.40
C LEU A 118 14.25 -3.07 -4.27
N PRO A 119 14.02 -1.78 -4.59
CA PRO A 119 14.97 -1.00 -5.38
C PRO A 119 16.31 -0.96 -4.67
N ASN A 120 17.31 -1.62 -5.25
CA ASN A 120 18.66 -1.65 -4.72
C ASN A 120 19.38 -0.32 -5.04
N ASN A 121 19.24 0.66 -4.16
CA ASN A 121 19.87 1.97 -4.30
C ASN A 121 21.20 2.09 -3.52
N HIS A 122 21.80 0.98 -3.08
CA HIS A 122 23.00 1.01 -2.25
C HIS A 122 24.16 1.76 -2.91
N LEU A 123 24.35 1.62 -4.22
CA LEU A 123 25.37 2.34 -4.95
C LEU A 123 25.16 3.86 -4.91
N LYS A 124 23.90 4.33 -5.06
CA LYS A 124 23.60 5.77 -4.98
C LYS A 124 23.89 6.32 -3.58
N TYR A 125 23.49 5.59 -2.55
CA TYR A 125 23.78 5.99 -1.17
C TYR A 125 25.28 6.01 -0.88
N SER A 126 26.03 5.00 -1.31
CA SER A 126 27.49 4.97 -1.10
C SER A 126 28.17 6.15 -1.78
N LEU A 127 27.81 6.46 -3.04
CA LEU A 127 28.37 7.62 -3.76
C LEU A 127 28.08 8.94 -3.05
N THR A 128 26.89 9.14 -2.50
CA THR A 128 26.57 10.36 -1.74
C THR A 128 27.42 10.48 -0.48
N TRP A 129 27.58 9.40 0.28
CA TRP A 129 28.42 9.40 1.50
C TRP A 129 29.91 9.64 1.19
N PHE A 130 30.45 8.99 0.16
CA PHE A 130 31.84 9.23 -0.26
C PHE A 130 32.03 10.66 -0.76
N SER A 131 31.09 11.24 -1.50
CA SER A 131 31.16 12.62 -1.95
C SER A 131 31.21 13.62 -0.79
N ILE A 132 30.40 13.39 0.24
CA ILE A 132 30.40 14.20 1.45
C ILE A 132 31.76 14.08 2.19
N ALA A 133 32.26 12.86 2.35
CA ALA A 133 33.54 12.62 3.02
C ALA A 133 34.69 13.32 2.30
N ILE A 134 34.76 13.21 0.98
CA ILE A 134 35.76 13.89 0.15
C ILE A 134 35.65 15.42 0.28
N SER A 135 34.43 15.96 0.26
CA SER A 135 34.20 17.40 0.41
C SER A 135 34.73 17.92 1.77
N ILE A 136 34.43 17.21 2.85
CA ILE A 136 34.93 17.56 4.20
C ILE A 136 36.46 17.50 4.23
N LEU A 137 37.05 16.46 3.64
CA LEU A 137 38.50 16.33 3.58
C LEU A 137 39.18 17.50 2.83
N LEU A 138 38.61 17.87 1.66
CA LEU A 138 39.13 19.00 0.89
C LEU A 138 39.02 20.33 1.64
N ILE A 139 37.91 20.57 2.31
CA ILE A 139 37.73 21.76 3.16
C ILE A 139 38.76 21.77 4.30
N TYR A 140 38.94 20.64 4.97
CA TYR A 140 39.94 20.52 6.04
C TYR A 140 41.37 20.83 5.53
N LEU A 141 41.77 20.25 4.40
CA LEU A 141 43.09 20.47 3.81
C LEU A 141 43.26 21.93 3.37
N TYR A 142 42.24 22.56 2.82
CA TYR A 142 42.24 23.98 2.45
C TYR A 142 42.51 24.88 3.67
N PHE A 143 41.76 24.69 4.75
CA PHE A 143 41.91 25.48 5.95
C PHE A 143 43.26 25.23 6.65
N ARG A 144 43.70 23.97 6.66
CA ARG A 144 45.01 23.64 7.19
C ARG A 144 46.14 24.38 6.44
N LYS A 145 46.08 24.39 5.10
CA LYS A 145 47.07 25.09 4.26
C LYS A 145 47.03 26.61 4.45
N LYS A 146 45.88 27.20 4.72
CA LYS A 146 45.71 28.64 4.92
C LYS A 146 46.23 29.11 6.28
N ASN A 147 46.24 28.26 7.29
CA ASN A 147 46.63 28.59 8.66
C ASN A 147 48.10 28.20 8.99
N TYR A 148 48.82 27.65 8.04
CA TYR A 148 50.26 27.43 8.05
C TYR A 148 50.88 28.30 6.94
#